data_2fa72eb6547534039a6eb0c834f62506
#
_entry.id   2fa72eb6547534039a6eb0c834f62506
#
_cell.length_a   1.000
_cell.length_b   1.000
_cell.length_c   1.000
_cell.angle_alpha   90.00
_cell.angle_beta   90.00
_cell.angle_gamma   90.00
#
_symmetry.space_group_name_H-M   'P 1'
#
loop_
_entity.id
_entity.type
_entity.pdbx_description
1 polymer ?
#
loop_
_entity_poly.entity_id
_entity_poly.type
_entity_poly.pdbx_seq_one_letter_code
_entity_poly.pdbx_strand_id
1 'polypeptide(L)'
;MHKALGLVLFLSIGAAGSGVGQMAPPGTGGVAALAGILEQLGANKRVLVIGAHPDDEDTQLLVLLSRGLGAQAAYLSLTRGEGGQNLIGPELGPGLGIIRTEELLAARDLDGARQYFTRAYDFGFSKSADESFRFWPRDSLLKDVVDVIRRFRPQIIVSVFSGTPADGHGQHQVAGLEIEVHQAPLVEVMKGGGDL
;
A
#
# COMPACT_ATOMS: atom_id res chain seq x y z
N MET A 1 -9.09 -77.27 9.66
CA MET A 1 -8.37 -76.06 10.11
C MET A 1 -8.32 -75.09 8.93
N HIS A 2 -9.27 -74.18 8.85
CA HIS A 2 -9.34 -73.15 7.77
C HIS A 2 -8.85 -71.83 8.38
N LYS A 3 -7.74 -71.30 7.84
CA LYS A 3 -7.22 -69.99 8.18
C LYS A 3 -7.93 -68.99 7.26
N ALA A 4 -8.74 -68.13 7.85
CA ALA A 4 -9.31 -66.96 7.15
C ALA A 4 -8.22 -65.87 7.05
N LEU A 5 -7.94 -65.43 5.83
CA LEU A 5 -7.06 -64.33 5.51
C LEU A 5 -7.88 -63.05 5.49
N GLY A 6 -7.73 -62.26 6.55
CA GLY A 6 -8.40 -60.94 6.64
C GLY A 6 -7.70 -59.92 5.72
N LEU A 7 -8.41 -59.42 4.73
CA LEU A 7 -7.99 -58.33 3.87
C LEU A 7 -8.25 -57.00 4.64
N VAL A 8 -7.19 -56.32 5.09
CA VAL A 8 -7.29 -54.98 5.68
C VAL A 8 -7.21 -53.96 4.53
N LEU A 9 -8.35 -53.34 4.24
CA LEU A 9 -8.45 -52.26 3.24
C LEU A 9 -8.06 -50.97 3.93
N PHE A 10 -6.89 -50.42 3.62
CA PHE A 10 -6.50 -49.06 4.03
C PHE A 10 -7.22 -48.06 3.17
N LEU A 11 -8.25 -47.41 3.73
CA LEU A 11 -8.88 -46.27 3.10
C LEU A 11 -8.06 -45.02 3.44
N SER A 12 -7.18 -44.60 2.51
CA SER A 12 -6.49 -43.29 2.63
C SER A 12 -7.48 -42.20 2.32
N ILE A 13 -8.01 -41.57 3.38
CA ILE A 13 -8.73 -40.28 3.27
C ILE A 13 -7.70 -39.23 2.92
N GLY A 14 -7.58 -38.94 1.64
CA GLY A 14 -6.85 -37.77 1.16
C GLY A 14 -7.51 -36.52 1.74
N ALA A 15 -6.83 -35.84 2.67
CA ALA A 15 -7.22 -34.51 3.07
C ALA A 15 -7.21 -33.63 1.84
N ALA A 16 -8.42 -33.29 1.35
CA ALA A 16 -8.58 -32.24 0.37
C ALA A 16 -8.12 -30.93 1.08
N GLY A 17 -6.88 -30.56 0.87
CA GLY A 17 -6.38 -29.24 1.24
C GLY A 17 -7.29 -28.23 0.59
N SER A 18 -7.92 -27.39 1.40
CA SER A 18 -8.59 -26.19 0.96
C SER A 18 -7.57 -25.42 0.13
N GLY A 19 -7.62 -25.52 -1.19
CA GLY A 19 -6.85 -24.70 -2.09
C GLY A 19 -7.30 -23.26 -1.84
N VAL A 20 -6.59 -22.54 -0.98
CA VAL A 20 -6.59 -21.10 -1.03
C VAL A 20 -6.15 -20.77 -2.43
N GLY A 21 -7.08 -20.31 -3.26
CA GLY A 21 -6.75 -19.91 -4.61
C GLY A 21 -5.65 -18.86 -4.51
N GLN A 22 -4.42 -19.28 -4.73
CA GLN A 22 -3.33 -18.33 -4.92
C GLN A 22 -3.72 -17.51 -6.14
N MET A 23 -4.04 -16.25 -5.93
CA MET A 23 -4.14 -15.30 -7.05
C MET A 23 -2.77 -15.34 -7.73
N ALA A 24 -2.76 -15.79 -8.96
CA ALA A 24 -1.52 -15.86 -9.73
C ALA A 24 -0.86 -14.47 -9.75
N PRO A 25 0.45 -14.40 -9.50
CA PRO A 25 1.17 -13.12 -9.58
C PRO A 25 0.91 -12.43 -10.92
N PRO A 26 0.92 -11.09 -10.96
CA PRO A 26 0.65 -10.31 -12.18
C PRO A 26 1.67 -10.49 -13.30
N GLY A 27 2.43 -11.48 -13.33
CA GLY A 27 3.40 -11.77 -14.40
C GLY A 27 3.22 -13.15 -15.03
N THR A 28 2.19 -13.89 -14.64
CA THR A 28 2.04 -15.29 -15.10
C THR A 28 1.51 -15.43 -16.53
N GLY A 29 1.43 -14.35 -17.29
CA GLY A 29 1.21 -14.43 -18.73
C GLY A 29 -0.24 -14.67 -19.14
N GLY A 30 -0.43 -14.91 -20.45
CA GLY A 30 -1.71 -15.17 -21.05
C GLY A 30 -2.43 -13.94 -21.61
N VAL A 31 -3.54 -14.19 -22.27
CA VAL A 31 -4.32 -13.16 -22.99
C VAL A 31 -4.85 -12.09 -22.05
N ALA A 32 -5.24 -12.46 -20.82
CA ALA A 32 -5.74 -11.50 -19.82
C ALA A 32 -4.67 -10.51 -19.36
N ALA A 33 -3.44 -10.98 -19.13
CA ALA A 33 -2.32 -10.10 -18.78
C ALA A 33 -1.94 -9.18 -19.94
N LEU A 34 -1.94 -9.68 -21.16
CA LEU A 34 -1.71 -8.88 -22.36
C LEU A 34 -2.80 -7.82 -22.57
N ALA A 35 -4.07 -8.17 -22.38
CA ALA A 35 -5.18 -7.22 -22.45
C ALA A 35 -5.00 -6.07 -21.44
N GLY A 36 -4.67 -6.39 -20.17
CA GLY A 36 -4.39 -5.38 -19.16
C GLY A 36 -3.22 -4.45 -19.51
N ILE A 37 -2.14 -4.99 -20.09
CA ILE A 37 -1.02 -4.17 -20.56
C ILE A 37 -1.44 -3.25 -21.71
N LEU A 38 -2.24 -3.74 -22.66
CA LEU A 38 -2.75 -2.94 -23.79
C LEU A 38 -3.69 -1.83 -23.30
N GLU A 39 -4.54 -2.10 -22.31
CA GLU A 39 -5.38 -1.10 -21.67
C GLU A 39 -4.53 -0.02 -20.99
N GLN A 40 -3.47 -0.41 -20.28
CA GLN A 40 -2.52 0.54 -19.66
C GLN A 40 -1.80 1.42 -20.69
N LEU A 41 -1.50 0.92 -21.88
CA LEU A 41 -0.91 1.72 -22.95
C LEU A 41 -1.89 2.80 -23.47
N GLY A 42 -3.19 2.52 -23.44
CA GLY A 42 -4.26 3.48 -23.80
C GLY A 42 -4.64 4.42 -22.67
N ALA A 43 -4.42 4.01 -21.41
CA ALA A 43 -4.80 4.79 -20.24
C ALA A 43 -3.67 5.73 -19.82
N ASN A 44 -3.74 6.97 -20.26
CA ASN A 44 -2.76 8.01 -19.92
C ASN A 44 -2.96 8.60 -18.52
N LYS A 45 -3.65 7.88 -17.63
CA LYS A 45 -4.01 8.34 -16.28
C LYS A 45 -3.05 7.80 -15.24
N ARG A 46 -2.51 8.69 -14.42
CA ARG A 46 -1.67 8.37 -13.27
C ARG A 46 -2.32 8.89 -12.00
N VAL A 47 -2.50 8.02 -11.03
CA VAL A 47 -3.11 8.33 -9.74
C VAL A 47 -2.12 8.00 -8.63
N LEU A 48 -1.80 8.97 -7.79
CA LEU A 48 -0.96 8.80 -6.62
C LEU A 48 -1.82 8.84 -5.37
N VAL A 49 -1.82 7.77 -4.59
CA VAL A 49 -2.44 7.71 -3.27
C VAL A 49 -1.36 7.98 -2.24
N ILE A 50 -1.63 8.83 -1.25
CA ILE A 50 -0.66 9.22 -0.20
C ILE A 50 -1.24 8.94 1.17
N GLY A 51 -0.49 8.20 1.99
CA GLY A 51 -0.74 7.94 3.41
C GLY A 51 0.52 8.13 4.24
N ALA A 52 0.42 8.01 5.56
CA ALA A 52 1.53 8.18 6.49
C ALA A 52 2.33 6.88 6.70
N HIS A 53 1.63 5.75 6.75
CA HIS A 53 2.20 4.44 7.13
C HIS A 53 1.90 3.35 6.10
N PRO A 54 2.55 2.18 6.24
CA PRO A 54 2.34 1.02 5.35
C PRO A 54 0.97 0.31 5.45
N ASP A 55 0.00 0.80 6.16
CA ASP A 55 -1.33 0.20 6.33
C ASP A 55 -2.46 1.20 6.09
N ASP A 56 -2.13 2.41 5.68
CA ASP A 56 -3.11 3.46 5.43
C ASP A 56 -3.74 3.38 4.03
N GLU A 57 -3.17 2.59 3.12
CA GLU A 57 -3.66 2.53 1.76
C GLU A 57 -5.01 1.81 1.63
N ASP A 58 -5.89 2.35 0.81
CA ASP A 58 -7.05 1.62 0.31
C ASP A 58 -6.62 0.67 -0.80
N THR A 59 -6.38 -0.60 -0.42
CA THR A 59 -5.96 -1.65 -1.37
C THR A 59 -7.01 -1.93 -2.42
N GLN A 60 -8.31 -1.76 -2.13
CA GLN A 60 -9.39 -1.96 -3.10
C GLN A 60 -9.36 -0.86 -4.16
N LEU A 61 -9.13 0.38 -3.75
CA LEU A 61 -8.95 1.50 -4.67
C LEU A 61 -7.74 1.27 -5.58
N LEU A 62 -6.60 0.84 -5.04
CA LEU A 62 -5.41 0.57 -5.83
C LEU A 62 -5.64 -0.53 -6.88
N VAL A 63 -6.31 -1.63 -6.50
CA VAL A 63 -6.70 -2.69 -7.44
C VAL A 63 -7.66 -2.17 -8.50
N LEU A 64 -8.68 -1.41 -8.12
CA LEU A 64 -9.64 -0.81 -9.06
C LEU A 64 -8.93 0.09 -10.07
N LEU A 65 -8.05 0.96 -9.61
CA LEU A 65 -7.31 1.90 -10.48
C LEU A 65 -6.40 1.15 -11.45
N SER A 66 -5.56 0.25 -10.93
CA SER A 66 -4.52 -0.40 -11.72
C SER A 66 -5.07 -1.49 -12.63
N ARG A 67 -5.87 -2.42 -12.07
CA ARG A 67 -6.35 -3.60 -12.79
C ARG A 67 -7.74 -3.42 -13.39
N GLY A 68 -8.60 -2.64 -12.71
CA GLY A 68 -9.96 -2.41 -13.18
C GLY A 68 -10.05 -1.33 -14.26
N LEU A 69 -9.31 -0.23 -14.10
CA LEU A 69 -9.35 0.94 -14.98
C LEU A 69 -8.10 1.11 -15.86
N GLY A 70 -7.11 0.24 -15.72
CA GLY A 70 -5.85 0.30 -16.46
C GLY A 70 -5.02 1.55 -16.16
N ALA A 71 -5.32 2.29 -15.09
CA ALA A 71 -4.54 3.46 -14.71
C ALA A 71 -3.18 3.06 -14.13
N GLN A 72 -2.18 3.91 -14.27
CA GLN A 72 -0.94 3.77 -13.53
C GLN A 72 -1.19 4.26 -12.10
N ALA A 73 -1.35 3.34 -11.16
CA ALA A 73 -1.53 3.66 -9.76
C ALA A 73 -0.18 3.64 -9.01
N ALA A 74 -0.07 4.45 -7.97
CA ALA A 74 1.06 4.41 -7.04
C ALA A 74 0.58 4.73 -5.63
N TYR A 75 1.26 4.16 -4.64
CA TYR A 75 1.13 4.52 -3.24
C TYR A 75 2.41 5.15 -2.73
N LEU A 76 2.31 6.29 -2.05
CA LEU A 76 3.37 6.92 -1.30
C LEU A 76 3.05 6.80 0.18
N SER A 77 3.81 5.99 0.91
CA SER A 77 3.83 6.01 2.36
C SER A 77 4.91 6.97 2.84
N LEU A 78 4.59 7.89 3.75
CA LEU A 78 5.60 8.80 4.27
C LEU A 78 6.69 8.05 5.03
N THR A 79 6.32 7.03 5.82
CA THR A 79 7.25 6.21 6.61
C THR A 79 7.30 4.77 6.11
N ARG A 80 8.16 3.97 6.73
CA ARG A 80 8.22 2.52 6.54
C ARG A 80 7.57 1.74 7.69
N GLY A 81 6.88 2.44 8.62
CA GLY A 81 6.18 1.83 9.74
C GLY A 81 7.12 1.27 10.81
N GLU A 82 8.24 1.92 11.06
CA GLU A 82 9.24 1.49 12.03
C GLU A 82 8.73 1.56 13.47
N GLY A 83 7.71 2.40 13.72
CA GLY A 83 7.21 2.75 15.06
C GLY A 83 6.28 1.75 15.70
N GLY A 84 5.83 0.72 14.98
CA GLY A 84 4.92 -0.25 15.57
C GLY A 84 4.03 -1.00 14.57
N GLN A 85 2.90 -1.54 15.09
CA GLN A 85 1.95 -2.37 14.32
C GLN A 85 2.53 -3.71 13.85
N ASN A 86 3.51 -4.28 14.56
CA ASN A 86 3.99 -5.63 14.32
C ASN A 86 3.16 -6.64 15.12
N LEU A 87 2.31 -7.41 14.43
CA LEU A 87 1.50 -8.47 15.04
C LEU A 87 2.15 -9.86 14.91
N ILE A 88 3.26 -9.97 14.19
CA ILE A 88 3.87 -11.25 13.82
C ILE A 88 5.11 -11.54 14.65
N GLY A 89 5.87 -10.51 15.01
CA GLY A 89 7.16 -10.67 15.67
C GLY A 89 7.49 -9.52 16.62
N PRO A 90 8.65 -9.60 17.28
CA PRO A 90 9.11 -8.59 18.25
C PRO A 90 9.86 -7.43 17.58
N GLU A 91 10.04 -7.45 16.28
CA GLU A 91 10.84 -6.46 15.56
C GLU A 91 10.20 -5.07 15.67
N LEU A 92 11.05 -4.09 15.97
CA LEU A 92 10.75 -2.65 15.98
C LEU A 92 11.88 -1.90 15.30
N GLY A 93 11.66 -0.63 15.05
CA GLY A 93 12.67 0.23 14.45
C GLY A 93 13.04 -0.15 13.03
N PRO A 94 14.30 0.03 12.61
CA PRO A 94 14.73 -0.22 11.24
C PRO A 94 14.48 -1.65 10.76
N GLY A 95 14.54 -2.65 11.66
CA GLY A 95 14.23 -4.04 11.33
C GLY A 95 12.77 -4.22 10.89
N LEU A 96 11.84 -3.62 11.63
CA LEU A 96 10.42 -3.62 11.26
C LEU A 96 10.20 -2.85 9.96
N GLY A 97 10.86 -1.70 9.78
CA GLY A 97 10.76 -0.91 8.55
C GLY A 97 11.18 -1.69 7.30
N ILE A 98 12.19 -2.57 7.41
CA ILE A 98 12.59 -3.47 6.32
C ILE A 98 11.47 -4.48 6.03
N ILE A 99 10.94 -5.15 7.06
CA ILE A 99 9.87 -6.15 6.92
C ILE A 99 8.65 -5.50 6.25
N ARG A 100 8.17 -4.37 6.77
CA ARG A 100 6.98 -3.68 6.22
C ARG A 100 7.21 -3.11 4.82
N THR A 101 8.44 -2.77 4.48
CA THR A 101 8.78 -2.41 3.10
C THR A 101 8.55 -3.59 2.15
N GLU A 102 9.03 -4.79 2.51
CA GLU A 102 8.86 -5.99 1.68
C GLU A 102 7.38 -6.42 1.61
N GLU A 103 6.63 -6.27 2.70
CA GLU A 103 5.18 -6.51 2.71
C GLU A 103 4.44 -5.60 1.72
N LEU A 104 4.76 -4.30 1.71
CA LEU A 104 4.17 -3.37 0.74
C LEU A 104 4.59 -3.66 -0.70
N LEU A 105 5.84 -4.03 -0.94
CA LEU A 105 6.29 -4.42 -2.28
C LEU A 105 5.56 -5.67 -2.76
N ALA A 106 5.37 -6.67 -1.89
CA ALA A 106 4.58 -7.86 -2.21
C ALA A 106 3.10 -7.51 -2.48
N ALA A 107 2.51 -6.58 -1.72
CA ALA A 107 1.17 -6.09 -1.99
C ALA A 107 1.07 -5.40 -3.35
N ARG A 108 2.07 -4.60 -3.74
CA ARG A 108 2.15 -3.92 -5.06
C ARG A 108 2.28 -4.91 -6.21
N ASP A 109 2.96 -6.03 -6.02
CA ASP A 109 2.99 -7.12 -7.01
C ASP A 109 1.58 -7.71 -7.25
N LEU A 110 0.75 -7.75 -6.21
CA LEU A 110 -0.62 -8.24 -6.31
C LEU A 110 -1.57 -7.21 -6.94
N ASP A 111 -1.53 -5.96 -6.52
CA ASP A 111 -2.45 -4.92 -6.99
C ASP A 111 -1.99 -4.21 -8.27
N GLY A 112 -0.70 -4.30 -8.61
CA GLY A 112 -0.12 -3.70 -9.81
C GLY A 112 0.21 -2.22 -9.70
N ALA A 113 0.12 -1.63 -8.50
CA ALA A 113 0.54 -0.27 -8.24
C ALA A 113 2.06 -0.19 -7.99
N ARG A 114 2.59 1.03 -7.95
CA ARG A 114 3.98 1.30 -7.58
C ARG A 114 4.07 1.74 -6.12
N GLN A 115 5.17 1.40 -5.45
CA GLN A 115 5.44 1.83 -4.08
C GLN A 115 6.50 2.92 -4.05
N TYR A 116 6.23 3.97 -3.25
CA TYR A 116 7.18 5.02 -2.92
C TYR A 116 7.23 5.24 -1.40
N PHE A 117 8.36 5.74 -0.92
CA PHE A 117 8.58 6.15 0.46
C PHE A 117 9.31 7.47 0.50
N THR A 118 9.11 8.23 1.58
CA THR A 118 9.97 9.35 1.94
C THR A 118 11.09 8.87 2.88
N ARG A 119 11.90 9.82 3.36
CA ARG A 119 12.89 9.58 4.42
C ARG A 119 12.33 9.66 5.83
N ALA A 120 11.06 9.98 6.01
CA ALA A 120 10.46 10.09 7.33
C ALA A 120 10.53 8.74 8.06
N TYR A 121 10.95 8.81 9.32
CA TYR A 121 11.04 7.66 10.21
C TYR A 121 9.80 7.62 11.10
N ASP A 122 9.14 6.49 11.21
CA ASP A 122 8.03 6.32 12.12
C ASP A 122 8.56 6.18 13.55
N PHE A 123 8.34 7.21 14.37
CA PHE A 123 8.74 7.26 15.77
C PHE A 123 7.61 6.85 16.73
N GLY A 124 6.51 6.30 16.21
CA GLY A 124 5.33 5.93 16.98
C GLY A 124 4.29 7.04 17.04
N PHE A 125 3.37 6.93 17.97
CA PHE A 125 2.21 7.81 18.07
C PHE A 125 2.60 9.28 18.36
N SER A 126 1.96 10.20 17.65
CA SER A 126 2.00 11.65 17.94
C SER A 126 0.58 12.22 17.99
N LYS A 127 0.40 13.27 18.80
CA LYS A 127 -0.92 13.87 19.06
C LYS A 127 -1.33 14.91 18.02
N SER A 128 -0.35 15.51 17.34
CA SER A 128 -0.59 16.59 16.39
C SER A 128 0.49 16.67 15.32
N ALA A 129 0.18 17.33 14.20
CA ALA A 129 1.14 17.62 13.16
C ALA A 129 2.35 18.41 13.69
N ASP A 130 2.14 19.39 14.59
CA ASP A 130 3.22 20.17 15.20
C ASP A 130 4.20 19.29 15.99
N GLU A 131 3.69 18.27 16.68
CA GLU A 131 4.53 17.30 17.36
C GLU A 131 5.34 16.48 16.36
N SER A 132 4.72 16.01 15.29
CA SER A 132 5.39 15.24 14.23
C SER A 132 6.49 16.04 13.53
N PHE A 133 6.25 17.31 13.27
CA PHE A 133 7.27 18.20 12.66
C PHE A 133 8.48 18.49 13.53
N ARG A 134 8.46 18.17 14.82
CA ARG A 134 9.67 18.20 15.66
C ARG A 134 10.67 17.10 15.30
N PHE A 135 10.16 15.98 14.76
CA PHE A 135 10.96 14.83 14.34
C PHE A 135 11.18 14.81 12.83
N TRP A 136 10.23 15.32 12.07
CA TRP A 136 10.28 15.38 10.61
C TRP A 136 10.55 16.81 10.15
N PRO A 137 11.78 17.15 9.74
CA PRO A 137 12.05 18.48 9.18
C PRO A 137 11.16 18.71 7.95
N ARG A 138 10.25 19.69 8.07
CA ARG A 138 9.18 19.92 7.09
C ARG A 138 9.71 20.08 5.67
N ASP A 139 10.74 20.90 5.47
CA ASP A 139 11.32 21.16 4.14
C ASP A 139 11.88 19.89 3.50
N SER A 140 12.45 18.97 4.32
CA SER A 140 13.00 17.72 3.83
C SER A 140 11.90 16.74 3.41
N LEU A 141 10.84 16.64 4.22
CA LEU A 141 9.68 15.80 3.92
C LEU A 141 8.97 16.30 2.67
N LEU A 142 8.71 17.61 2.63
CA LEU A 142 8.12 18.28 1.49
C LEU A 142 8.90 18.03 0.21
N LYS A 143 10.23 18.16 0.26
CA LYS A 143 11.09 17.85 -0.87
C LYS A 143 10.91 16.42 -1.37
N ASP A 144 10.83 15.44 -0.48
CA ASP A 144 10.67 14.03 -0.86
C ASP A 144 9.31 13.78 -1.53
N VAL A 145 8.23 14.34 -0.99
CA VAL A 145 6.89 14.27 -1.60
C VAL A 145 6.89 14.89 -2.99
N VAL A 146 7.48 16.09 -3.14
CA VAL A 146 7.63 16.76 -4.45
C VAL A 146 8.43 15.93 -5.44
N ASP A 147 9.54 15.34 -4.99
CA ASP A 147 10.37 14.50 -5.85
C ASP A 147 9.57 13.29 -6.39
N VAL A 148 8.73 12.65 -5.56
CA VAL A 148 7.85 11.56 -6.00
C VAL A 148 6.81 12.08 -7.00
N ILE A 149 6.14 13.20 -6.70
CA ILE A 149 5.15 13.81 -7.60
C ILE A 149 5.79 14.14 -8.95
N ARG A 150 6.98 14.74 -8.97
CA ARG A 150 7.70 15.08 -10.20
C ARG A 150 8.16 13.87 -11.00
N ARG A 151 8.55 12.80 -10.35
CA ARG A 151 8.95 11.54 -11.00
C ARG A 151 7.77 10.79 -11.56
N PHE A 152 6.73 10.62 -10.76
CA PHE A 152 5.54 9.87 -11.14
C PHE A 152 4.61 10.66 -12.06
N ARG A 153 4.54 11.99 -11.89
CA ARG A 153 3.69 12.93 -12.65
C ARG A 153 2.23 12.52 -12.66
N PRO A 154 1.57 12.38 -11.49
CA PRO A 154 0.16 12.04 -11.41
C PRO A 154 -0.71 13.18 -11.97
N GLN A 155 -1.86 12.85 -12.54
CA GLN A 155 -2.93 13.81 -12.85
C GLN A 155 -3.88 13.96 -11.66
N ILE A 156 -3.97 12.93 -10.82
CA ILE A 156 -4.81 12.91 -9.62
C ILE A 156 -3.95 12.48 -8.44
N ILE A 157 -4.08 13.20 -7.34
CA ILE A 157 -3.55 12.80 -6.03
C ILE A 157 -4.73 12.55 -5.11
N VAL A 158 -4.75 11.39 -4.48
CA VAL A 158 -5.71 11.01 -3.44
C VAL A 158 -5.00 11.08 -2.11
N SER A 159 -5.48 11.95 -1.22
CA SER A 159 -5.03 11.96 0.18
C SER A 159 -5.91 11.04 0.99
N VAL A 160 -5.30 10.12 1.74
CA VAL A 160 -6.03 9.29 2.70
C VAL A 160 -6.52 10.15 3.86
N PHE A 161 -5.76 11.18 4.25
CA PHE A 161 -6.01 12.04 5.40
C PHE A 161 -6.36 13.47 4.99
N SER A 162 -7.14 14.13 5.86
CA SER A 162 -7.63 15.49 5.64
C SER A 162 -6.61 16.58 5.98
N GLY A 163 -5.59 16.28 6.78
CA GLY A 163 -4.65 17.25 7.35
C GLY A 163 -5.19 17.99 8.57
N THR A 164 -6.29 17.52 9.16
CA THR A 164 -6.94 18.16 10.32
C THR A 164 -6.81 17.31 11.59
N PRO A 165 -7.10 17.85 12.78
CA PRO A 165 -7.13 17.06 14.01
C PRO A 165 -8.12 15.88 13.99
N ALA A 166 -9.10 15.86 13.06
CA ALA A 166 -10.02 14.75 12.88
C ALA A 166 -9.32 13.46 12.45
N ASP A 167 -8.15 13.55 11.85
CA ASP A 167 -7.31 12.40 11.50
C ASP A 167 -6.70 11.68 12.71
N GLY A 168 -6.84 12.25 13.92
CA GLY A 168 -6.46 11.65 15.21
C GLY A 168 -4.95 11.59 15.45
N HIS A 169 -4.18 10.97 14.56
CA HIS A 169 -2.73 10.81 14.68
C HIS A 169 -1.99 11.97 14.01
N GLY A 170 -0.96 12.52 14.67
CA GLY A 170 -0.20 13.67 14.15
C GLY A 170 0.51 13.36 12.82
N GLN A 171 1.00 12.16 12.63
CA GLN A 171 1.62 11.74 11.37
C GLN A 171 0.58 11.67 10.23
N HIS A 172 -0.65 11.25 10.50
CA HIS A 172 -1.78 11.31 9.55
C HIS A 172 -2.09 12.76 9.15
N GLN A 173 -2.16 13.67 10.14
CA GLN A 173 -2.36 15.09 9.86
C GLN A 173 -1.26 15.66 8.96
N VAL A 174 0.01 15.27 9.19
CA VAL A 174 1.13 15.70 8.33
C VAL A 174 0.94 15.19 6.92
N ALA A 175 0.56 13.93 6.72
CA ALA A 175 0.34 13.37 5.38
C ALA A 175 -0.72 14.17 4.61
N GLY A 176 -1.81 14.58 5.28
CA GLY A 176 -2.83 15.44 4.68
C GLY A 176 -2.34 16.86 4.37
N LEU A 177 -1.56 17.48 5.28
CA LEU A 177 -1.04 18.84 5.13
C LEU A 177 0.00 18.96 4.00
N GLU A 178 0.87 17.96 3.84
CA GLU A 178 1.90 17.99 2.80
C GLU A 178 1.31 17.99 1.38
N ILE A 179 0.08 17.52 1.22
CA ILE A 179 -0.63 17.54 -0.06
C ILE A 179 -1.24 18.91 -0.35
N GLU A 180 -1.71 19.64 0.67
CA GLU A 180 -2.29 21.00 0.47
C GLU A 180 -1.30 22.00 -0.10
N VAL A 181 -0.03 21.89 0.28
CA VAL A 181 1.04 22.81 -0.16
C VAL A 181 1.33 22.67 -1.67
N HIS A 182 0.89 21.57 -2.30
CA HIS A 182 1.23 21.23 -3.68
C HIS A 182 0.07 21.29 -4.66
N GLN A 183 -0.96 22.07 -4.41
CA GLN A 183 -1.97 22.38 -5.43
C GLN A 183 -1.32 23.16 -6.59
N ALA A 184 -0.49 22.46 -7.36
CA ALA A 184 -0.12 22.96 -8.68
C ALA A 184 -1.37 22.92 -9.58
N PRO A 185 -1.56 23.89 -10.48
CA PRO A 185 -2.80 24.05 -11.25
C PRO A 185 -3.15 22.91 -12.22
N LEU A 186 -2.43 21.81 -12.16
CA LEU A 186 -2.59 20.65 -13.05
C LEU A 186 -2.91 19.31 -12.32
N VAL A 187 -3.08 19.34 -11.00
CA VAL A 187 -3.36 18.11 -10.21
C VAL A 187 -4.63 18.33 -9.41
N GLU A 188 -5.61 17.45 -9.61
CA GLU A 188 -6.81 17.40 -8.76
C GLU A 188 -6.49 16.62 -7.49
N VAL A 189 -6.70 17.25 -6.33
CA VAL A 189 -6.51 16.62 -5.02
C VAL A 189 -7.87 16.20 -4.49
N MET A 190 -8.04 14.91 -4.27
CA MET A 190 -9.21 14.33 -3.60
C MET A 190 -8.81 13.99 -2.17
N LYS A 191 -9.51 14.57 -1.19
CA LYS A 191 -9.32 14.27 0.23
C LYS A 191 -10.37 13.28 0.69
N GLY A 192 -9.95 12.26 1.41
CA GLY A 192 -10.84 11.36 2.13
C GLY A 192 -11.60 12.16 3.19
N GLY A 193 -12.93 12.21 3.09
CA GLY A 193 -13.79 12.73 4.16
C GLY A 193 -13.81 11.72 5.30
N GLY A 194 -13.42 12.12 6.48
CA GLY A 194 -13.48 11.30 7.68
C GLY A 194 -14.92 11.11 8.17
N ASP A 195 -15.68 10.27 7.46
CA ASP A 195 -16.96 9.70 7.93
C ASP A 195 -17.18 8.38 7.18
N LEU A 196 -16.60 7.32 7.71
CA LEU A 196 -17.03 5.94 7.53
C LEU A 196 -17.07 5.23 8.88
#